data_904812f8f8579b094c7027f19e12442f
#
_entry.id   904812f8f8579b094c7027f19e12442f
#
_cell.length_a   1.000
_cell.length_b   1.000
_cell.length_c   1.000
_cell.angle_alpha   90.00
_cell.angle_beta   90.00
_cell.angle_gamma   90.00
#
_symmetry.space_group_name_H-M   'P 1'
#
loop_
_entity.id
_entity.type
_entity.pdbx_description
1 polymer ?
#
loop_
_entity_poly.entity_id
_entity_poly.type
_entity_poly.pdbx_seq_one_letter_code
_entity_poly.pdbx_strand_id
1 'polypeptide(L)'
;MILDSKETTICYRCPKCGQMIFSVVGVFALSGDLIKLKCDCGGSELTVTYTSDRKIRINVPCIICSNPHNFVLGSKTFFGDEVFRLPCSYSGLDICLIGEKDAVIEAAKEADEEFLALLKESGVEDFESFISAKEADDESQSGDYPDPEMQSIVHFMLCELEDEGNISCRCGHHGNYEFKFVGDRFDTVLIYCTDCSASISVPLQDTAAKDAFLHIDHLKLT
;
A
#
# COMPACT_ATOMS: atom_id res chain seq x y z
N MET A 1 -34.84 18.18 0.48
CA MET A 1 -33.42 18.11 0.87
C MET A 1 -32.88 16.90 0.15
N ILE A 2 -32.27 17.11 -1.01
CA ILE A 2 -31.63 16.03 -1.80
C ILE A 2 -30.33 15.77 -1.05
N LEU A 3 -30.20 14.59 -0.44
CA LEU A 3 -28.93 14.10 0.07
C LEU A 3 -28.12 13.75 -1.17
N ASP A 4 -27.14 14.59 -1.52
CA ASP A 4 -26.12 14.20 -2.49
C ASP A 4 -25.42 12.96 -1.93
N SER A 5 -25.76 11.82 -2.50
CA SER A 5 -25.09 10.57 -2.17
C SER A 5 -23.68 10.68 -2.76
N LYS A 6 -22.69 10.96 -1.93
CA LYS A 6 -21.30 10.92 -2.37
C LYS A 6 -20.96 9.50 -2.78
N GLU A 7 -20.50 9.38 -4.01
CA GLU A 7 -20.03 8.13 -4.61
C GLU A 7 -18.60 8.33 -5.08
N THR A 8 -17.82 7.29 -5.02
CA THR A 8 -16.47 7.25 -5.57
C THR A 8 -16.28 5.97 -6.39
N THR A 9 -15.44 6.05 -7.39
CA THR A 9 -15.04 4.88 -8.17
C THR A 9 -13.70 4.39 -7.66
N ILE A 10 -13.59 3.10 -7.42
CA ILE A 10 -12.34 2.42 -7.10
C ILE A 10 -11.95 1.58 -8.31
N CYS A 11 -10.69 1.68 -8.71
CA CYS A 11 -10.10 0.83 -9.72
C CYS A 11 -8.86 0.15 -9.15
N TYR A 12 -8.70 -1.16 -9.36
CA TYR A 12 -7.47 -1.88 -9.05
C TYR A 12 -7.18 -2.93 -10.12
N ARG A 13 -5.93 -3.32 -10.25
CA ARG A 13 -5.50 -4.38 -11.18
C ARG A 13 -5.48 -5.73 -10.48
N CYS A 14 -6.13 -6.71 -11.08
CA CYS A 14 -6.08 -8.09 -10.59
C CYS A 14 -4.68 -8.69 -10.79
N PRO A 15 -4.01 -9.15 -9.73
CA PRO A 15 -2.68 -9.75 -9.86
C PRO A 15 -2.67 -11.09 -10.57
N LYS A 16 -3.83 -11.77 -10.70
CA LYS A 16 -3.92 -13.08 -11.34
C LYS A 16 -4.20 -13.02 -12.83
N CYS A 17 -5.05 -12.11 -13.29
CA CYS A 17 -5.46 -12.04 -14.71
C CYS A 17 -5.14 -10.71 -15.39
N GLY A 18 -4.56 -9.75 -14.69
CA GLY A 18 -4.16 -8.45 -15.21
C GLY A 18 -5.29 -7.47 -15.51
N GLN A 19 -6.56 -7.90 -15.39
CA GLN A 19 -7.69 -7.03 -15.67
C GLN A 19 -7.82 -5.90 -14.66
N MET A 20 -8.19 -4.71 -15.16
CA MET A 20 -8.61 -3.58 -14.33
C MET A 20 -10.06 -3.79 -13.88
N ILE A 21 -10.28 -3.76 -12.57
CA ILE A 21 -11.58 -3.92 -11.92
C ILE A 21 -12.06 -2.57 -11.46
N PHE A 22 -13.24 -2.14 -11.93
CA PHE A 22 -13.88 -0.89 -11.54
C PHE A 22 -15.12 -1.18 -10.69
N SER A 23 -15.29 -0.42 -9.63
CA SER A 23 -16.48 -0.49 -8.79
C SER A 23 -16.83 0.88 -8.22
N VAL A 24 -18.12 1.17 -8.14
CA VAL A 24 -18.64 2.39 -7.52
C VAL A 24 -19.02 2.10 -6.07
N VAL A 25 -18.51 2.90 -5.16
CA VAL A 25 -18.75 2.81 -3.73
C VAL A 25 -19.43 4.08 -3.24
N GLY A 26 -20.68 3.95 -2.79
CA GLY A 26 -21.44 5.04 -2.19
C GLY A 26 -21.21 5.14 -0.68
N VAL A 27 -21.42 6.31 -0.11
CA VAL A 27 -21.28 6.55 1.34
C VAL A 27 -22.16 5.61 2.18
N PHE A 28 -23.32 5.22 1.67
CA PHE A 28 -24.22 4.30 2.36
C PHE A 28 -23.73 2.84 2.35
N ALA A 29 -22.95 2.46 1.34
CA ALA A 29 -22.35 1.14 1.28
C ALA A 29 -21.28 0.95 2.38
N LEU A 30 -20.61 2.03 2.79
CA LEU A 30 -19.65 2.03 3.88
C LEU A 30 -20.28 1.93 5.28
N SER A 31 -21.59 2.05 5.40
CA SER A 31 -22.29 1.81 6.67
C SER A 31 -22.38 0.32 7.04
N GLY A 32 -22.08 -0.57 6.09
CA GLY A 32 -21.84 -1.99 6.32
C GLY A 32 -20.38 -2.23 6.70
N ASP A 33 -20.12 -3.29 7.45
CA ASP A 33 -18.82 -3.52 8.08
C ASP A 33 -17.66 -3.76 7.10
N LEU A 34 -17.93 -4.29 5.89
CA LEU A 34 -16.90 -4.66 4.92
C LEU A 34 -17.45 -4.68 3.49
N ILE A 35 -16.81 -3.94 2.59
CA ILE A 35 -17.06 -4.02 1.15
C ILE A 35 -15.97 -4.86 0.50
N LYS A 36 -16.35 -5.77 -0.39
CA LYS A 36 -15.46 -6.66 -1.12
C LYS A 36 -15.65 -6.47 -2.62
N LEU A 37 -14.59 -6.07 -3.30
CA LEU A 37 -14.55 -5.92 -4.75
C LEU A 37 -13.76 -7.09 -5.33
N LYS A 38 -14.47 -8.00 -6.01
CA LYS A 38 -13.89 -9.23 -6.54
C LYS A 38 -13.66 -9.14 -8.03
N CYS A 39 -12.56 -9.73 -8.48
CA CYS A 39 -12.34 -9.97 -9.89
C CYS A 39 -13.21 -11.16 -10.36
N ASP A 40 -13.74 -11.08 -11.58
CA ASP A 40 -14.53 -12.15 -12.20
C ASP A 40 -13.75 -13.46 -12.35
N CYS A 41 -12.42 -13.39 -12.46
CA CYS A 41 -11.56 -14.57 -12.47
C CYS A 41 -11.47 -15.29 -11.11
N GLY A 42 -12.01 -14.70 -10.04
CA GLY A 42 -11.95 -15.21 -8.67
C GLY A 42 -10.57 -15.18 -8.03
N GLY A 43 -9.55 -14.62 -8.72
CA GLY A 43 -8.16 -14.66 -8.28
C GLY A 43 -7.75 -13.50 -7.38
N SER A 44 -8.60 -12.50 -7.17
CA SER A 44 -8.30 -11.37 -6.28
C SER A 44 -9.54 -10.72 -5.70
N GLU A 45 -9.37 -10.10 -4.53
CA GLU A 45 -10.39 -9.36 -3.81
C GLU A 45 -9.76 -8.13 -3.15
N LEU A 46 -10.25 -6.94 -3.50
CA LEU A 46 -9.94 -5.72 -2.75
C LEU A 46 -11.00 -5.55 -1.66
N THR A 47 -10.59 -5.17 -0.45
CA THR A 47 -11.52 -4.91 0.64
C THR A 47 -11.47 -3.47 1.11
N VAL A 48 -12.63 -2.91 1.44
CA VAL A 48 -12.79 -1.57 2.02
C VAL A 48 -13.55 -1.70 3.31
N THR A 49 -13.00 -1.17 4.40
CA THR A 49 -13.60 -1.17 5.73
C THR A 49 -13.68 0.24 6.28
N TYR A 50 -14.86 0.62 6.78
CA TYR A 50 -15.02 1.86 7.52
C TYR A 50 -14.84 1.61 9.00
N THR A 51 -13.90 2.33 9.62
CA THR A 51 -13.53 2.11 11.02
C THR A 51 -14.22 3.08 11.96
N SER A 52 -14.29 2.75 13.25
CA SER A 52 -14.95 3.55 14.28
C SER A 52 -14.34 4.95 14.47
N ASP A 53 -13.08 5.13 14.10
CA ASP A 53 -12.34 6.41 14.08
C ASP A 53 -12.60 7.25 12.82
N ARG A 54 -13.60 6.84 12.00
CA ARG A 54 -14.02 7.50 10.73
C ARG A 54 -12.97 7.48 9.64
N LYS A 55 -12.05 6.53 9.69
CA LYS A 55 -11.08 6.27 8.63
C LYS A 55 -11.58 5.13 7.73
N ILE A 56 -11.07 5.09 6.52
CA ILE A 56 -11.38 4.05 5.54
C ILE A 56 -10.11 3.25 5.32
N ARG A 57 -10.14 1.98 5.67
CA ARG A 57 -9.06 1.04 5.42
C ARG A 57 -9.31 0.31 4.12
N ILE A 58 -8.29 0.24 3.28
CA ILE A 58 -8.36 -0.42 1.99
C ILE A 58 -7.22 -1.42 1.92
N ASN A 59 -7.56 -2.68 1.71
CA ASN A 59 -6.59 -3.73 1.45
C ASN A 59 -6.59 -4.02 -0.05
N VAL A 60 -5.48 -3.69 -0.73
CA VAL A 60 -5.35 -3.73 -2.19
C VAL A 60 -4.45 -4.87 -2.58
N PRO A 61 -4.92 -5.86 -3.35
CA PRO A 61 -4.05 -6.88 -3.91
C PRO A 61 -3.05 -6.26 -4.89
N CYS A 62 -1.79 -6.66 -4.81
CA CYS A 62 -0.72 -6.07 -5.61
C CYS A 62 -0.26 -7.01 -6.71
N ILE A 63 -0.12 -6.46 -7.91
CA ILE A 63 0.39 -7.20 -9.07
C ILE A 63 1.91 -7.48 -8.94
N ILE A 64 2.64 -6.64 -8.23
CA ILE A 64 4.09 -6.74 -8.07
C ILE A 64 4.44 -7.58 -6.83
N CYS A 65 3.84 -7.25 -5.68
CA CYS A 65 4.08 -7.96 -4.43
C CYS A 65 3.20 -9.21 -4.33
N SER A 66 3.67 -10.24 -3.62
CA SER A 66 2.86 -11.43 -3.34
C SER A 66 1.78 -11.17 -2.30
N ASN A 67 1.96 -10.11 -1.48
CA ASN A 67 1.03 -9.70 -0.45
C ASN A 67 0.28 -8.42 -0.82
N PRO A 68 -0.95 -8.23 -0.32
CA PRO A 68 -1.71 -7.01 -0.52
C PRO A 68 -1.12 -5.84 0.29
N HIS A 69 -1.39 -4.62 -0.16
CA HIS A 69 -1.04 -3.40 0.57
C HIS A 69 -2.23 -2.86 1.34
N ASN A 70 -1.96 -2.36 2.55
CA ASN A 70 -2.96 -1.75 3.41
C ASN A 70 -2.82 -0.22 3.39
N PHE A 71 -3.91 0.46 3.08
CA PHE A 71 -3.97 1.92 3.08
C PHE A 71 -5.05 2.40 4.04
N VAL A 72 -4.82 3.58 4.64
CA VAL A 72 -5.79 4.22 5.53
C VAL A 72 -6.05 5.64 5.03
N LEU A 73 -7.28 5.93 4.67
CA LEU A 73 -7.69 7.22 4.12
C LEU A 73 -8.76 7.88 4.98
N GLY A 74 -8.73 9.21 5.01
CA GLY A 74 -9.86 9.98 5.51
C GLY A 74 -11.04 9.97 4.54
N SER A 75 -12.27 10.07 5.05
CA SER A 75 -13.47 10.11 4.21
C SER A 75 -13.46 11.27 3.19
N LYS A 76 -12.78 12.38 3.51
CA LYS A 76 -12.64 13.52 2.60
C LYS A 76 -11.79 13.18 1.38
N THR A 77 -10.70 12.44 1.57
CA THR A 77 -9.83 11.98 0.49
C THR A 77 -10.50 10.89 -0.34
N PHE A 78 -11.14 9.93 0.33
CA PHE A 78 -11.81 8.80 -0.33
C PHE A 78 -12.98 9.24 -1.24
N PHE A 79 -13.75 10.26 -0.82
CA PHE A 79 -14.85 10.85 -1.60
C PHE A 79 -14.48 12.21 -2.20
N GLY A 80 -13.20 12.43 -2.46
CA GLY A 80 -12.70 13.64 -3.12
C GLY A 80 -12.98 13.64 -4.62
N ASP A 81 -12.95 14.84 -5.21
CA ASP A 81 -13.19 15.02 -6.64
C ASP A 81 -11.93 14.71 -7.49
N GLU A 82 -10.75 14.77 -6.86
CA GLU A 82 -9.47 14.45 -7.51
C GLU A 82 -9.17 12.94 -7.43
N VAL A 83 -8.48 12.43 -8.47
CA VAL A 83 -8.03 11.04 -8.45
C VAL A 83 -6.93 10.86 -7.41
N PHE A 84 -7.19 10.03 -6.43
CA PHE A 84 -6.22 9.61 -5.44
C PHE A 84 -5.56 8.31 -5.90
N ARG A 85 -4.23 8.34 -6.06
CA ARG A 85 -3.40 7.23 -6.54
C ARG A 85 -2.77 6.53 -5.34
N LEU A 86 -2.88 5.22 -5.30
CA LEU A 86 -2.29 4.37 -4.27
C LEU A 86 -1.17 3.54 -4.90
N PRO A 87 0.08 3.93 -4.74
CA PRO A 87 1.21 3.23 -5.34
C PRO A 87 1.62 2.01 -4.51
N CYS A 88 2.21 1.04 -5.18
CA CYS A 88 2.97 -0.01 -4.52
C CYS A 88 4.24 0.60 -3.89
N SER A 89 4.43 0.43 -2.61
CA SER A 89 5.59 0.96 -1.87
C SER A 89 6.94 0.39 -2.35
N TYR A 90 6.91 -0.75 -3.03
CA TYR A 90 8.11 -1.39 -3.56
C TYR A 90 8.49 -0.89 -4.96
N SER A 91 7.51 -0.80 -5.89
CA SER A 91 7.77 -0.47 -7.30
C SER A 91 7.42 0.97 -7.66
N GLY A 92 6.66 1.68 -6.83
CA GLY A 92 6.11 3.00 -7.15
C GLY A 92 4.95 2.98 -8.14
N LEU A 93 4.59 1.82 -8.72
CA LEU A 93 3.48 1.69 -9.65
C LEU A 93 2.13 1.84 -8.95
N ASP A 94 1.20 2.53 -9.58
CA ASP A 94 -0.16 2.66 -9.08
C ASP A 94 -0.89 1.32 -9.12
N ILE A 95 -1.30 0.84 -7.95
CA ILE A 95 -2.04 -0.43 -7.78
C ILE A 95 -3.52 -0.24 -7.54
N CYS A 96 -3.92 0.96 -7.11
CA CYS A 96 -5.32 1.33 -6.93
C CYS A 96 -5.52 2.83 -7.18
N LEU A 97 -6.66 3.16 -7.76
CA LEU A 97 -7.08 4.52 -8.10
C LEU A 97 -8.46 4.76 -7.50
N ILE A 98 -8.69 5.93 -6.91
CA ILE A 98 -9.94 6.28 -6.23
C ILE A 98 -10.33 7.70 -6.63
N GLY A 99 -11.58 7.93 -7.00
CA GLY A 99 -12.05 9.27 -7.34
C GLY A 99 -13.30 9.29 -8.22
N GLU A 100 -13.47 10.36 -8.96
CA GLU A 100 -14.55 10.52 -9.91
C GLU A 100 -14.37 9.53 -11.07
N LYS A 101 -15.49 8.98 -11.58
CA LYS A 101 -15.50 7.86 -12.51
C LYS A 101 -14.68 8.09 -13.78
N ASP A 102 -14.93 9.20 -14.48
CA ASP A 102 -14.30 9.45 -15.77
C ASP A 102 -12.80 9.75 -15.61
N ALA A 103 -12.44 10.43 -14.52
CA ALA A 103 -11.06 10.70 -14.16
C ALA A 103 -10.30 9.41 -13.76
N VAL A 104 -10.94 8.51 -13.01
CA VAL A 104 -10.36 7.20 -12.66
C VAL A 104 -10.15 6.33 -13.90
N ILE A 105 -11.10 6.35 -14.86
CA ILE A 105 -10.95 5.61 -16.12
C ILE A 105 -9.76 6.10 -16.93
N GLU A 106 -9.55 7.42 -17.00
CA GLU A 106 -8.40 7.98 -17.72
C GLU A 106 -7.08 7.66 -17.02
N ALA A 107 -7.01 7.87 -15.71
CA ALA A 107 -5.83 7.51 -14.92
C ALA A 107 -5.51 6.00 -14.97
N ALA A 108 -6.53 5.15 -15.08
CA ALA A 108 -6.33 3.72 -15.24
C ALA A 108 -5.70 3.34 -16.59
N LYS A 109 -6.02 4.07 -17.67
CA LYS A 109 -5.37 3.88 -18.97
C LYS A 109 -3.90 4.30 -18.91
N GLU A 110 -3.61 5.44 -18.29
CA GLU A 110 -2.23 5.89 -18.09
C GLU A 110 -1.41 4.85 -17.30
N ALA A 111 -1.96 4.35 -16.20
CA ALA A 111 -1.32 3.30 -15.38
C ALA A 111 -1.15 1.96 -16.13
N ASP A 112 -2.06 1.63 -17.05
CA ASP A 112 -1.94 0.46 -17.92
C ASP A 112 -0.81 0.61 -18.94
N GLU A 113 -0.73 1.77 -19.58
CA GLU A 113 0.34 2.09 -20.53
C GLU A 113 1.72 2.09 -19.86
N GLU A 114 1.83 2.69 -18.67
CA GLU A 114 3.06 2.69 -17.89
C GLU A 114 3.50 1.27 -17.50
N PHE A 115 2.56 0.47 -17.02
CA PHE A 115 2.84 -0.93 -16.67
C PHE A 115 3.31 -1.75 -17.87
N LEU A 116 2.63 -1.63 -19.03
CA LEU A 116 3.02 -2.32 -20.27
C LEU A 116 4.36 -1.84 -20.80
N ALA A 117 4.70 -0.56 -20.63
CA ALA A 117 6.02 -0.04 -21.00
C ALA A 117 7.13 -0.69 -20.16
N LEU A 118 6.91 -0.79 -18.84
CA LEU A 118 7.86 -1.45 -17.92
C LEU A 118 8.04 -2.94 -18.22
N LEU A 119 6.97 -3.66 -18.56
CA LEU A 119 7.07 -5.05 -18.97
C LEU A 119 7.99 -5.19 -20.22
N LYS A 120 7.79 -4.35 -21.23
CA LYS A 120 8.61 -4.36 -22.44
C LYS A 120 10.09 -4.04 -22.17
N GLU A 121 10.35 -3.06 -21.31
CA GLU A 121 11.72 -2.71 -20.89
C GLU A 121 12.40 -3.86 -20.14
N SER A 122 11.63 -4.64 -19.38
CA SER A 122 12.10 -5.83 -18.65
C SER A 122 12.25 -7.08 -19.56
N GLY A 123 11.91 -6.98 -20.86
CA GLY A 123 11.98 -8.10 -21.80
C GLY A 123 10.85 -9.11 -21.65
N VAL A 124 9.75 -8.73 -20.99
CA VAL A 124 8.57 -9.57 -20.81
C VAL A 124 7.56 -9.20 -21.90
N GLU A 125 7.17 -10.17 -22.73
CA GLU A 125 6.33 -9.92 -23.91
C GLU A 125 4.85 -9.74 -23.57
N ASP A 126 4.36 -10.44 -22.54
CA ASP A 126 2.95 -10.43 -22.15
C ASP A 126 2.76 -10.64 -20.65
N PHE A 127 1.51 -10.43 -20.21
CA PHE A 127 1.13 -10.57 -18.81
C PHE A 127 1.24 -12.00 -18.28
N GLU A 128 0.97 -13.01 -19.09
CA GLU A 128 1.06 -14.43 -18.68
C GLU A 128 2.51 -14.81 -18.39
N SER A 129 3.44 -14.35 -19.24
CA SER A 129 4.89 -14.52 -19.04
C SER A 129 5.36 -13.82 -17.75
N PHE A 130 4.82 -12.63 -17.46
CA PHE A 130 5.10 -11.91 -16.21
C PHE A 130 4.64 -12.70 -14.98
N ILE A 131 3.41 -13.21 -14.97
CA ILE A 131 2.89 -13.99 -13.85
C ILE A 131 3.67 -15.29 -13.68
N SER A 132 3.97 -15.99 -14.78
CA SER A 132 4.75 -17.23 -14.72
C SER A 132 6.15 -17.01 -14.16
N ALA A 133 6.83 -15.90 -14.54
CA ALA A 133 8.12 -15.55 -13.99
C ALA A 133 8.02 -15.21 -12.50
N LYS A 134 7.00 -14.47 -12.10
CA LYS A 134 6.76 -14.11 -10.70
C LYS A 134 6.49 -15.35 -9.84
N GLU A 135 5.63 -16.27 -10.27
CA GLU A 135 5.34 -17.51 -9.54
C GLU A 135 6.60 -18.38 -9.36
N ALA A 136 7.45 -18.43 -10.40
CA ALA A 136 8.73 -19.14 -10.31
C ALA A 136 9.71 -18.49 -9.33
N ASP A 137 9.73 -17.16 -9.25
CA ASP A 137 10.53 -16.42 -8.28
C ASP A 137 9.98 -16.59 -6.84
N ASP A 138 8.66 -16.56 -6.63
CA ASP A 138 8.03 -16.77 -5.33
C ASP A 138 8.30 -18.18 -4.78
N GLU A 139 8.30 -19.21 -5.62
CA GLU A 139 8.67 -20.58 -5.22
C GLU A 139 10.15 -20.71 -4.85
N SER A 140 11.04 -19.92 -5.48
CA SER A 140 12.49 -19.93 -5.23
C SER A 140 12.90 -19.06 -4.02
N GLN A 141 12.07 -18.11 -3.60
CA GLN A 141 12.40 -17.11 -2.58
C GLN A 141 11.77 -17.37 -1.20
N SER A 142 11.31 -18.56 -0.92
CA SER A 142 10.78 -18.92 0.40
C SER A 142 11.85 -18.89 1.50
N GLY A 143 12.44 -17.74 1.80
CA GLY A 143 13.32 -17.63 2.94
C GLY A 143 14.16 -16.38 3.16
N ASP A 144 14.39 -15.54 2.16
CA ASP A 144 15.43 -14.51 2.27
C ASP A 144 14.96 -13.04 2.14
N TYR A 145 13.66 -12.75 2.28
CA TYR A 145 13.16 -11.37 2.20
C TYR A 145 12.22 -11.03 3.36
N PRO A 146 12.25 -9.75 3.81
CA PRO A 146 11.31 -9.28 4.83
C PRO A 146 9.87 -9.39 4.33
N ASP A 147 8.95 -9.71 5.25
CA ASP A 147 7.51 -9.75 4.99
C ASP A 147 7.03 -8.43 4.33
N PRO A 148 6.50 -8.46 3.09
CA PRO A 148 6.04 -7.24 2.39
C PRO A 148 4.93 -6.50 3.12
N GLU A 149 4.07 -7.19 3.86
CA GLU A 149 3.06 -6.57 4.71
C GLU A 149 3.74 -5.74 5.81
N MET A 150 4.78 -6.29 6.42
CA MET A 150 5.55 -5.60 7.45
C MET A 150 6.34 -4.42 6.88
N GLN A 151 6.88 -4.53 5.65
CA GLN A 151 7.51 -3.39 4.97
C GLN A 151 6.54 -2.23 4.77
N SER A 152 5.31 -2.53 4.30
CA SER A 152 4.26 -1.54 4.10
C SER A 152 3.83 -0.88 5.41
N ILE A 153 3.72 -1.66 6.48
CA ILE A 153 3.40 -1.16 7.82
C ILE A 153 4.50 -0.23 8.33
N VAL A 154 5.76 -0.63 8.24
CA VAL A 154 6.90 0.18 8.70
C VAL A 154 6.98 1.48 7.92
N HIS A 155 6.82 1.42 6.60
CA HIS A 155 6.83 2.62 5.76
C HIS A 155 5.70 3.58 6.15
N PHE A 156 4.47 3.05 6.31
CA PHE A 156 3.33 3.86 6.71
C PHE A 156 3.54 4.55 8.06
N MET A 157 4.00 3.80 9.07
CA MET A 157 4.27 4.34 10.40
C MET A 157 5.35 5.42 10.38
N LEU A 158 6.40 5.24 9.59
CA LEU A 158 7.45 6.25 9.44
C LEU A 158 6.91 7.53 8.80
N CYS A 159 6.14 7.44 7.71
CA CYS A 159 5.52 8.59 7.09
C CYS A 159 4.58 9.33 8.06
N GLU A 160 3.75 8.61 8.82
CA GLU A 160 2.83 9.21 9.81
C GLU A 160 3.61 9.95 10.92
N LEU A 161 4.64 9.31 11.48
CA LEU A 161 5.47 9.92 12.52
C LEU A 161 6.30 11.11 12.00
N GLU A 162 6.72 11.08 10.75
CA GLU A 162 7.42 12.18 10.09
C GLU A 162 6.50 13.37 9.84
N ASP A 163 5.31 13.14 9.30
CA ASP A 163 4.30 14.18 9.05
C ASP A 163 3.85 14.87 10.35
N GLU A 164 3.78 14.13 11.46
CA GLU A 164 3.47 14.66 12.79
C GLU A 164 4.67 15.32 13.50
N GLY A 165 5.88 15.20 12.94
CA GLY A 165 7.10 15.69 13.56
C GLY A 165 7.53 14.89 14.79
N ASN A 166 7.08 13.64 14.90
CA ASN A 166 7.29 12.74 16.04
C ASN A 166 8.56 11.89 15.92
N ILE A 167 9.40 12.12 14.91
CA ILE A 167 10.73 11.53 14.83
C ILE A 167 11.79 12.58 15.21
N SER A 168 12.59 12.25 16.22
CA SER A 168 13.69 13.11 16.65
C SER A 168 15.02 12.41 16.46
N CYS A 169 16.01 13.15 15.92
CA CYS A 169 17.38 12.71 15.85
C CYS A 169 18.34 13.79 16.37
N ARG A 170 19.57 13.42 16.66
CA ARG A 170 20.57 14.33 17.23
C ARG A 170 21.00 15.46 16.30
N CYS A 171 20.78 15.35 14.98
CA CYS A 171 21.11 16.44 14.05
C CYS A 171 20.06 17.55 14.02
N GLY A 172 18.87 17.33 14.60
CA GLY A 172 17.81 18.33 14.68
C GLY A 172 17.17 18.67 13.34
N HIS A 173 17.49 17.93 12.27
CA HIS A 173 16.86 18.09 10.97
C HIS A 173 15.55 17.31 10.92
N HIS A 174 14.55 17.86 10.24
CA HIS A 174 13.31 17.16 9.96
C HIS A 174 13.38 16.56 8.56
N GLY A 175 13.17 15.25 8.46
CA GLY A 175 12.69 14.68 7.24
C GLY A 175 13.67 14.05 6.28
N ASN A 176 14.62 13.20 6.73
CA ASN A 176 15.28 12.24 5.84
C ASN A 176 15.51 10.93 6.61
N TYR A 177 14.45 10.18 6.82
CA TYR A 177 14.51 8.91 7.53
C TYR A 177 14.28 7.74 6.58
N GLU A 178 15.11 6.72 6.73
CA GLU A 178 15.00 5.49 5.97
C GLU A 178 14.97 4.30 6.94
N PHE A 179 14.56 3.16 6.44
CA PHE A 179 14.58 1.93 7.21
C PHE A 179 15.10 0.77 6.38
N LYS A 180 15.61 -0.23 7.08
CA LYS A 180 15.93 -1.54 6.51
C LYS A 180 15.67 -2.65 7.51
N PHE A 181 15.30 -3.81 7.01
CA PHE A 181 15.19 -5.00 7.82
C PHE A 181 16.57 -5.64 8.02
N VAL A 182 16.83 -6.08 9.23
CA VAL A 182 18.09 -6.71 9.64
C VAL A 182 17.80 -7.98 10.47
N GLY A 183 18.82 -8.80 10.65
CA GLY A 183 18.69 -10.11 11.31
C GLY A 183 18.49 -11.26 10.31
N ASP A 184 18.76 -12.49 10.75
CA ASP A 184 18.73 -13.68 9.89
C ASP A 184 17.31 -14.02 9.38
N ARG A 185 16.28 -13.46 10.01
CA ARG A 185 14.86 -13.67 9.67
C ARG A 185 14.15 -12.36 9.33
N PHE A 186 14.89 -11.27 9.14
CA PHE A 186 14.32 -9.93 8.96
C PHE A 186 13.32 -9.52 10.06
N ASP A 187 13.60 -9.98 11.28
CA ASP A 187 12.77 -9.83 12.48
C ASP A 187 13.07 -8.57 13.28
N THR A 188 13.90 -7.70 12.73
CA THR A 188 14.26 -6.41 13.32
C THR A 188 14.29 -5.35 12.24
N VAL A 189 13.68 -4.20 12.49
CA VAL A 189 13.77 -3.03 11.61
C VAL A 189 14.78 -2.04 12.20
N LEU A 190 15.74 -1.63 11.38
CA LEU A 190 16.67 -0.55 11.68
C LEU A 190 16.17 0.72 10.97
N ILE A 191 15.77 1.73 11.74
CA ILE A 191 15.36 3.04 11.26
C ILE A 191 16.51 3.99 11.48
N TYR A 192 16.88 4.79 10.47
CA TYR A 192 18.04 5.65 10.55
C TYR A 192 17.83 6.99 9.82
N CYS A 193 18.52 8.00 10.31
CA CYS A 193 18.60 9.30 9.67
C CYS A 193 19.71 9.28 8.61
N THR A 194 19.40 9.65 7.36
CA THR A 194 20.38 9.67 6.27
C THR A 194 21.45 10.75 6.45
N ASP A 195 21.14 11.84 7.18
CA ASP A 195 22.06 12.97 7.36
C ASP A 195 23.13 12.73 8.44
N CYS A 196 22.76 12.06 9.54
CA CYS A 196 23.68 11.90 10.68
C CYS A 196 23.91 10.45 11.11
N SER A 197 23.30 9.49 10.41
CA SER A 197 23.39 8.06 10.70
C SER A 197 22.93 7.67 12.12
N ALA A 198 22.25 8.57 12.84
CA ALA A 198 21.57 8.21 14.08
C ALA A 198 20.50 7.16 13.78
N SER A 199 20.38 6.13 14.60
CA SER A 199 19.51 5.02 14.30
C SER A 199 18.84 4.44 15.54
N ILE A 200 17.77 3.67 15.32
CA ILE A 200 17.11 2.85 16.34
C ILE A 200 16.78 1.48 15.74
N SER A 201 16.97 0.44 16.51
CA SER A 201 16.57 -0.91 16.12
C SER A 201 15.28 -1.28 16.87
N VAL A 202 14.26 -1.68 16.12
CA VAL A 202 12.96 -2.10 16.67
C VAL A 202 12.76 -3.57 16.35
N PRO A 203 12.65 -4.45 17.37
CA PRO A 203 12.36 -5.87 17.16
C PRO A 203 10.92 -6.06 16.70
N LEU A 204 10.70 -6.99 15.75
CA LEU A 204 9.41 -7.39 15.20
C LEU A 204 9.21 -8.92 15.29
N GLN A 205 9.81 -9.56 16.28
CA GLN A 205 9.95 -11.01 16.37
C GLN A 205 8.62 -11.74 16.67
N ASP A 206 7.69 -11.07 17.33
CA ASP A 206 6.40 -11.64 17.69
C ASP A 206 5.26 -10.65 17.53
N THR A 207 4.03 -11.13 17.66
CA THR A 207 2.82 -10.32 17.51
C THR A 207 2.78 -9.14 18.49
N ALA A 208 3.27 -9.33 19.73
CA ALA A 208 3.27 -8.28 20.74
C ALA A 208 4.26 -7.14 20.38
N ALA A 209 5.43 -7.49 19.83
CA ALA A 209 6.42 -6.52 19.36
C ALA A 209 5.90 -5.75 18.14
N LYS A 210 5.22 -6.42 17.21
CA LYS A 210 4.54 -5.81 16.07
C LYS A 210 3.44 -4.85 16.51
N ASP A 211 2.59 -5.28 17.42
CA ASP A 211 1.52 -4.43 17.99
C ASP A 211 2.10 -3.22 18.74
N ALA A 212 3.19 -3.40 19.48
CA ALA A 212 3.86 -2.29 20.17
C ALA A 212 4.43 -1.28 19.17
N PHE A 213 4.99 -1.73 18.05
CA PHE A 213 5.48 -0.85 16.97
C PHE A 213 4.35 -0.04 16.35
N LEU A 214 3.18 -0.65 16.09
CA LEU A 214 2.01 0.03 15.54
C LEU A 214 1.41 1.12 16.45
N HIS A 215 1.80 1.16 17.73
CA HIS A 215 1.32 2.13 18.71
C HIS A 215 2.43 3.07 19.19
N ILE A 216 3.53 3.17 18.44
CA ILE A 216 4.59 4.13 18.76
C ILE A 216 4.13 5.53 18.39
N ASP A 217 4.08 6.42 19.38
CA ASP A 217 3.73 7.83 19.19
C ASP A 217 4.96 8.71 18.93
N HIS A 218 6.17 8.22 19.19
CA HIS A 218 7.41 8.99 19.02
C HIS A 218 8.63 8.08 18.85
N LEU A 219 9.51 8.42 17.90
CA LEU A 219 10.80 7.75 17.69
C LEU A 219 11.97 8.69 17.99
N LYS A 220 12.92 8.19 18.77
CA LYS A 220 14.16 8.92 19.08
C LYS A 220 15.35 8.13 18.56
N LEU A 221 15.99 8.65 17.51
CA LEU A 221 17.19 8.08 16.93
C LEU A 221 18.44 8.57 17.72
N THR A 222 19.32 7.64 18.07
CA THR A 222 20.51 7.92 18.90
C THR A 222 21.82 7.53 18.20
#